data_0911f2edeb2de134dfa695b6658e885b
#
_entry.id   0911f2edeb2de134dfa695b6658e885b
#
_cell.length_a   1.000
_cell.length_b   1.000
_cell.length_c   1.000
_cell.angle_alpha   90.00
_cell.angle_beta   90.00
_cell.angle_gamma   90.00
#
_symmetry.space_group_name_H-M   'P 1'
#
loop_
_entity.id
_entity.type
_entity.pdbx_description
1 polymer ?
#
loop_
_entity_poly.entity_id
_entity_poly.type
_entity_poly.pdbx_seq_one_letter_code
_entity_poly.pdbx_strand_id
1 'polypeptide(L)'
;LQSEMLELAYNPNRNAVGVVLEVTKDPKQGVLTSLLLMSGTMKVGDIIMIHNTYGKVRKMTDWTGKDMKVAHGGDPVMILGMQDVPEPGRVAEVTDTERQAQDRISAVVEQEKSQKDSGGMQAMIAQMANGEMITTLNVIVKADSYGSLEAVKYSLASIPAPENMVVKIIHSDVGT
;
A
#
# COMPACT_ATOMS: atom_id res chain seq x y z
N LEU A 1 -28.50 -6.71 15.22
CA LEU A 1 -29.39 -7.80 14.79
C LEU A 1 -28.79 -8.61 13.63
N GLN A 2 -28.51 -8.02 12.44
CA GLN A 2 -27.97 -8.80 11.32
C GLN A 2 -26.54 -9.31 11.56
N SER A 3 -25.66 -8.54 12.18
CA SER A 3 -24.31 -8.95 12.52
C SER A 3 -24.25 -10.03 13.61
N GLU A 4 -25.22 -10.03 14.54
CA GLU A 4 -25.34 -11.07 15.57
C GLU A 4 -25.79 -12.42 14.99
N MET A 5 -26.59 -12.40 13.92
CA MET A 5 -27.03 -13.63 13.22
C MET A 5 -25.91 -14.28 12.39
N LEU A 6 -24.86 -13.54 12.05
CA LEU A 6 -23.75 -14.03 11.22
C LEU A 6 -22.66 -14.76 12.03
N GLU A 7 -22.74 -14.72 13.38
CA GLU A 7 -21.76 -15.35 14.29
C GLU A 7 -20.30 -15.12 13.85
N LEU A 8 -19.99 -13.86 13.52
CA LEU A 8 -18.67 -13.50 13.02
C LEU A 8 -17.60 -13.77 14.08
N ALA A 9 -16.76 -14.74 13.80
CA ALA A 9 -15.68 -15.13 14.70
C ALA A 9 -14.31 -14.79 14.10
N TYR A 10 -13.36 -14.42 14.95
CA TYR A 10 -11.96 -14.27 14.58
C TYR A 10 -11.07 -15.07 15.55
N ASN A 11 -9.88 -15.43 15.13
CA ASN A 11 -8.92 -16.12 15.99
C ASN A 11 -7.97 -15.11 16.64
N PRO A 12 -8.10 -14.82 17.96
CA PRO A 12 -7.22 -13.88 18.65
C PRO A 12 -5.80 -14.41 18.88
N ASN A 13 -5.60 -15.75 18.84
CA ASN A 13 -4.34 -16.41 19.19
C ASN A 13 -3.36 -16.55 18.02
N ARG A 14 -3.53 -15.78 16.97
CA ARG A 14 -2.60 -15.74 15.83
C ARG A 14 -2.04 -14.34 15.64
N ASN A 15 -0.95 -14.23 14.90
CA ASN A 15 -0.43 -12.96 14.44
C ASN A 15 -1.49 -12.20 13.65
N ALA A 16 -1.56 -10.90 13.86
CA ALA A 16 -2.59 -10.09 13.22
C ALA A 16 -2.41 -10.07 11.69
N VAL A 17 -3.55 -10.12 11.03
CA VAL A 17 -3.69 -9.88 9.60
C VAL A 17 -4.72 -8.78 9.41
N GLY A 18 -4.43 -7.81 8.57
CA GLY A 18 -5.32 -6.70 8.27
C GLY A 18 -5.14 -6.18 6.84
N VAL A 19 -5.86 -5.13 6.53
CA VAL A 19 -5.78 -4.45 5.24
C VAL A 19 -5.46 -2.98 5.46
N VAL A 20 -4.58 -2.44 4.64
CA VAL A 20 -4.25 -1.00 4.62
C VAL A 20 -5.43 -0.24 4.03
N LEU A 21 -5.99 0.68 4.78
CA LEU A 21 -7.07 1.55 4.33
C LEU A 21 -6.52 2.81 3.68
N GLU A 22 -5.60 3.49 4.38
CA GLU A 22 -5.02 4.74 3.95
C GLU A 22 -3.61 4.93 4.51
N VAL A 23 -2.79 5.70 3.80
CA VAL A 23 -1.44 6.04 4.23
C VAL A 23 -1.21 7.53 4.04
N THR A 24 -0.71 8.18 5.09
CA THR A 24 -0.36 9.60 5.10
C THR A 24 1.06 9.77 5.58
N LYS A 25 1.81 10.67 4.96
CA LYS A 25 3.17 11.01 5.38
C LYS A 25 3.13 12.33 6.14
N ASP A 26 3.29 12.27 7.46
CA ASP A 26 3.41 13.44 8.30
C ASP A 26 4.89 13.87 8.41
N PRO A 27 5.24 15.15 8.17
CA PRO A 27 6.62 15.62 8.22
C PRO A 27 7.28 15.47 9.60
N LYS A 28 6.50 15.44 10.68
CA LYS A 28 6.98 15.36 12.07
C LYS A 28 6.94 13.94 12.63
N GLN A 29 5.91 13.18 12.28
CA GLN A 29 5.66 11.85 12.85
C GLN A 29 6.12 10.71 11.94
N GLY A 30 6.28 10.98 10.64
CA GLY A 30 6.65 9.98 9.64
C GLY A 30 5.45 9.34 8.96
N VAL A 31 5.54 8.07 8.60
CA VAL A 31 4.49 7.35 7.89
C VAL A 31 3.40 6.89 8.87
N LEU A 32 2.20 7.45 8.69
CA LEU A 32 0.97 7.08 9.38
C LEU A 32 0.19 6.10 8.49
N THR A 33 -0.09 4.90 8.99
CA THR A 33 -0.79 3.87 8.23
C THR A 33 -2.07 3.47 8.96
N SER A 34 -3.21 3.69 8.33
CA SER A 34 -4.51 3.25 8.82
C SER A 34 -4.79 1.84 8.36
N LEU A 35 -5.09 0.94 9.29
CA LEU A 35 -5.35 -0.47 9.07
C LEU A 35 -6.72 -0.87 9.60
N LEU A 36 -7.37 -1.80 8.93
CA LEU A 36 -8.45 -2.59 9.50
C LEU A 36 -7.90 -3.98 9.80
N LEU A 37 -7.85 -4.35 11.07
CA LEU A 37 -7.46 -5.70 11.46
C LEU A 37 -8.61 -6.67 11.18
N MET A 38 -8.32 -7.75 10.47
CA MET A 38 -9.32 -8.76 10.11
C MET A 38 -9.29 -9.96 11.05
N SER A 39 -8.12 -10.30 11.56
CA SER A 39 -7.94 -11.45 12.46
C SER A 39 -6.65 -11.32 13.24
N GLY A 40 -6.54 -12.05 14.36
CA GLY A 40 -5.35 -12.08 15.19
C GLY A 40 -5.27 -10.91 16.18
N THR A 41 -4.11 -10.77 16.78
CA THR A 41 -3.81 -9.71 17.76
C THR A 41 -2.52 -9.02 17.35
N MET A 42 -2.51 -7.69 17.39
CA MET A 42 -1.35 -6.83 17.15
C MET A 42 -1.02 -6.03 18.42
N LYS A 43 0.27 -5.88 18.70
CA LYS A 43 0.76 -5.14 19.87
C LYS A 43 1.77 -4.08 19.44
N VAL A 44 1.88 -3.03 20.22
CA VAL A 44 2.99 -2.09 20.09
C VAL A 44 4.31 -2.83 20.32
N GLY A 45 5.23 -2.70 19.37
CA GLY A 45 6.51 -3.40 19.35
C GLY A 45 6.58 -4.55 18.34
N ASP A 46 5.45 -5.01 17.82
CA ASP A 46 5.41 -6.06 16.79
C ASP A 46 6.04 -5.59 15.47
N ILE A 47 6.55 -6.54 14.71
CA ILE A 47 7.02 -6.30 13.35
C ILE A 47 5.86 -6.56 12.39
N ILE A 48 5.51 -5.56 11.62
CA ILE A 48 4.47 -5.65 10.60
C ILE A 48 5.09 -5.56 9.20
N MET A 49 4.66 -6.44 8.33
CA MET A 49 5.01 -6.45 6.90
C MET A 49 3.79 -6.06 6.08
N ILE A 50 3.98 -5.20 5.10
CA ILE A 50 2.95 -4.79 4.15
C ILE A 50 3.56 -4.84 2.76
N HIS A 51 3.21 -5.87 1.99
CA HIS A 51 3.68 -6.07 0.63
C HIS A 51 5.22 -6.02 0.51
N ASN A 52 5.80 -4.90 0.05
CA ASN A 52 7.23 -4.71 -0.19
C ASN A 52 7.94 -3.89 0.89
N THR A 53 7.26 -3.54 1.96
CA THR A 53 7.82 -2.78 3.08
C THR A 53 7.49 -3.42 4.42
N TYR A 54 8.27 -3.11 5.43
CA TYR A 54 8.02 -3.54 6.80
C TYR A 54 8.34 -2.42 7.79
N GLY A 55 7.96 -2.62 9.02
CA GLY A 55 8.29 -1.69 10.09
C GLY A 55 7.98 -2.26 11.46
N LYS A 56 8.48 -1.58 12.49
CA LYS A 56 8.14 -1.89 13.87
C LYS A 56 7.05 -0.96 14.35
N VAL A 57 5.95 -1.49 14.84
CA VAL A 57 4.85 -0.70 15.41
C VAL A 57 5.35 0.06 16.63
N ARG A 58 5.66 1.35 16.46
CA ARG A 58 6.17 2.23 17.55
C ARG A 58 5.04 2.79 18.36
N LYS A 59 3.95 3.14 17.72
CA LYS A 59 2.74 3.69 18.33
C LYS A 59 1.53 3.18 17.58
N MET A 60 0.45 2.98 18.31
CA MET A 60 -0.85 2.59 17.77
C MET A 60 -1.93 3.42 18.43
N THR A 61 -2.86 3.94 17.65
CA THR A 61 -4.01 4.70 18.12
C THR A 61 -5.30 4.15 17.54
N ASP A 62 -6.39 4.34 18.26
CA ASP A 62 -7.73 4.06 17.76
C ASP A 62 -8.22 5.17 16.80
N TRP A 63 -9.42 5.02 16.29
CA TRP A 63 -10.08 5.97 15.40
C TRP A 63 -10.37 7.34 16.06
N THR A 64 -10.32 7.41 17.41
CA THR A 64 -10.47 8.67 18.15
C THR A 64 -9.13 9.38 18.39
N GLY A 65 -8.00 8.75 18.02
CA GLY A 65 -6.65 9.24 18.26
C GLY A 65 -6.08 8.86 19.64
N LYS A 66 -6.80 8.03 20.43
CA LYS A 66 -6.35 7.56 21.74
C LYS A 66 -5.34 6.43 21.59
N ASP A 67 -4.28 6.49 22.40
CA ASP A 67 -3.23 5.49 22.38
C ASP A 67 -3.73 4.10 22.82
N MET A 68 -3.39 3.08 22.03
CA MET A 68 -3.66 1.67 22.28
C MET A 68 -2.35 0.90 22.38
N LYS A 69 -2.33 -0.14 23.21
CA LYS A 69 -1.19 -1.08 23.30
C LYS A 69 -1.44 -2.39 22.57
N VAL A 70 -2.69 -2.77 22.45
CA VAL A 70 -3.14 -4.03 21.84
C VAL A 70 -4.37 -3.74 20.99
N ALA A 71 -4.44 -4.35 19.82
CA ALA A 71 -5.58 -4.31 18.92
C ALA A 71 -5.94 -5.72 18.44
N HIS A 72 -7.21 -5.94 18.16
CA HIS A 72 -7.81 -7.22 17.82
C HIS A 72 -8.45 -7.19 16.44
N GLY A 73 -8.78 -8.37 15.91
CA GLY A 73 -9.56 -8.47 14.68
C GLY A 73 -10.90 -7.72 14.80
N GLY A 74 -11.20 -6.88 13.82
CA GLY A 74 -12.34 -5.95 13.78
C GLY A 74 -11.97 -4.51 14.15
N ASP A 75 -10.84 -4.26 14.78
CA ASP A 75 -10.42 -2.91 15.18
C ASP A 75 -9.84 -2.13 14.00
N PRO A 76 -10.33 -0.91 13.71
CA PRO A 76 -9.62 0.05 12.90
C PRO A 76 -8.54 0.72 13.74
N VAL A 77 -7.29 0.68 13.26
CA VAL A 77 -6.14 1.22 13.99
C VAL A 77 -5.25 2.06 13.10
N MET A 78 -4.66 3.09 13.66
CA MET A 78 -3.62 3.87 13.03
C MET A 78 -2.27 3.52 13.66
N ILE A 79 -1.30 3.16 12.85
CA ILE A 79 0.04 2.78 13.30
C ILE A 79 1.09 3.76 12.82
N LEU A 80 2.15 3.90 13.61
CA LEU A 80 3.39 4.59 13.30
C LEU A 80 4.54 3.59 13.36
N GLY A 81 5.46 3.66 12.39
CA GLY A 81 6.69 2.88 12.46
C GLY A 81 7.05 2.14 11.19
N MET A 82 6.30 2.31 10.09
CA MET A 82 6.69 1.81 8.78
C MET A 82 7.97 2.51 8.31
N GLN A 83 8.84 1.77 7.62
CA GLN A 83 10.08 2.32 7.04
C GLN A 83 9.78 3.12 5.77
N ASP A 84 8.93 2.57 4.91
CA ASP A 84 8.48 3.19 3.66
C ASP A 84 6.96 3.31 3.63
N VAL A 85 6.45 4.05 2.66
CA VAL A 85 5.02 4.29 2.45
C VAL A 85 4.39 3.04 1.81
N PRO A 86 3.58 2.25 2.54
CA PRO A 86 2.91 1.10 1.94
C PRO A 86 1.77 1.53 1.03
N GLU A 87 1.41 0.66 0.08
CA GLU A 87 0.26 0.89 -0.80
C GLU A 87 -1.06 0.56 -0.06
N PRO A 88 -2.10 1.41 -0.15
CA PRO A 88 -3.45 1.08 0.31
C PRO A 88 -4.02 -0.15 -0.40
N GLY A 89 -4.93 -0.85 0.27
CA GLY A 89 -5.52 -2.08 -0.22
C GLY A 89 -4.63 -3.32 -0.09
N ARG A 90 -3.37 -3.16 0.31
CA ARG A 90 -2.46 -4.30 0.55
C ARG A 90 -2.74 -4.96 1.89
N VAL A 91 -2.43 -6.26 1.94
CA VAL A 91 -2.51 -7.03 3.17
C VAL A 91 -1.33 -6.69 4.07
N ALA A 92 -1.64 -6.45 5.34
CA ALA A 92 -0.70 -6.23 6.42
C ALA A 92 -0.65 -7.48 7.30
N GLU A 93 0.54 -7.99 7.58
CA GLU A 93 0.74 -9.18 8.43
C GLU A 93 1.77 -8.90 9.51
N VAL A 94 1.47 -9.28 10.73
CA VAL A 94 2.45 -9.30 11.82
C VAL A 94 3.35 -10.52 11.66
N THR A 95 4.65 -10.30 11.74
CA THR A 95 5.69 -11.34 11.66
C THR A 95 6.47 -11.42 12.97
N ASP A 96 7.04 -12.58 13.28
CA ASP A 96 7.75 -12.79 14.54
C ASP A 96 9.11 -12.06 14.55
N THR A 97 9.74 -11.92 13.38
CA THR A 97 11.07 -11.30 13.27
C THR A 97 11.20 -10.42 12.03
N GLU A 98 12.06 -9.39 12.11
CA GLU A 98 12.42 -8.55 10.96
C GLU A 98 13.01 -9.36 9.80
N ARG A 99 13.78 -10.41 10.11
CA ARG A 99 14.37 -11.29 9.10
C ARG A 99 13.31 -12.01 8.28
N GLN A 100 12.27 -12.54 8.93
CA GLN A 100 11.15 -13.17 8.23
C GLN A 100 10.42 -12.17 7.32
N ALA A 101 10.24 -10.92 7.77
CA ALA A 101 9.67 -9.88 6.95
C ALA A 101 10.54 -9.60 5.70
N GLN A 102 11.86 -9.45 5.88
CA GLN A 102 12.80 -9.20 4.78
C GLN A 102 12.85 -10.35 3.78
N ASP A 103 12.90 -11.59 4.24
CA ASP A 103 12.93 -12.79 3.39
C ASP A 103 11.65 -12.88 2.52
N ARG A 104 10.48 -12.59 3.11
CA ARG A 104 9.20 -12.57 2.39
C ARG A 104 9.12 -11.42 1.38
N ILE A 105 9.59 -10.22 1.75
CA ILE A 105 9.63 -9.06 0.86
C ILE A 105 10.52 -9.34 -0.34
N SER A 106 11.70 -9.95 -0.13
CA SER A 106 12.61 -10.30 -1.22
C SER A 106 11.93 -11.20 -2.24
N ALA A 107 11.18 -12.21 -1.78
CA ALA A 107 10.42 -13.11 -2.66
C ALA A 107 9.32 -12.38 -3.45
N VAL A 108 8.59 -11.46 -2.81
CA VAL A 108 7.53 -10.66 -3.47
C VAL A 108 8.13 -9.76 -4.56
N VAL A 109 9.22 -9.05 -4.24
CA VAL A 109 9.91 -8.15 -5.18
C VAL A 109 10.49 -8.91 -6.38
N GLU A 110 11.01 -10.10 -6.16
CA GLU A 110 11.56 -10.95 -7.23
C GLU A 110 10.47 -11.46 -8.19
N GLN A 111 9.31 -11.83 -7.64
CA GLN A 111 8.14 -12.21 -8.44
C GLN A 111 7.60 -11.04 -9.28
N GLU A 112 7.54 -9.83 -8.73
CA GLU A 112 7.09 -8.65 -9.46
C GLU A 112 8.04 -8.22 -10.57
N LYS A 113 9.36 -8.32 -10.35
CA LYS A 113 10.36 -8.07 -11.40
C LYS A 113 10.18 -9.00 -12.59
N SER A 114 10.02 -10.30 -12.32
CA SER A 114 9.81 -11.31 -13.36
C SER A 114 8.54 -11.08 -14.19
N GLN A 115 7.49 -10.49 -13.60
CA GLN A 115 6.25 -10.15 -14.31
C GLN A 115 6.36 -8.86 -15.12
N LYS A 116 7.09 -7.84 -14.63
CA LYS A 116 7.28 -6.57 -15.33
C LYS A 116 8.16 -6.68 -16.57
N ASP A 117 9.21 -7.51 -16.50
CA ASP A 117 10.14 -7.68 -17.62
C ASP A 117 9.49 -8.36 -18.84
N SER A 118 8.52 -9.23 -18.64
CA SER A 118 7.79 -9.89 -19.74
C SER A 118 6.74 -8.99 -20.42
N GLY A 119 6.13 -8.03 -19.73
CA GLY A 119 5.12 -7.14 -20.29
C GLY A 119 5.69 -5.91 -21.03
N GLY A 120 6.76 -5.32 -20.50
CA GLY A 120 7.35 -4.10 -21.03
C GLY A 120 8.02 -4.28 -22.41
N MET A 121 8.67 -5.41 -22.60
CA MET A 121 9.37 -5.72 -23.86
C MET A 121 8.42 -5.98 -25.02
N GLN A 122 7.29 -6.64 -24.77
CA GLN A 122 6.26 -6.88 -25.81
C GLN A 122 5.55 -5.58 -26.22
N ALA A 123 5.24 -4.69 -25.27
CA ALA A 123 4.65 -3.38 -25.56
C ALA A 123 5.60 -2.48 -26.36
N MET A 124 6.90 -2.54 -26.07
CA MET A 124 7.92 -1.75 -26.77
C MET A 124 8.13 -2.23 -28.22
N ILE A 125 8.09 -3.54 -28.45
CA ILE A 125 8.19 -4.13 -29.79
C ILE A 125 6.95 -3.81 -30.63
N ALA A 126 5.76 -3.84 -30.04
CA ALA A 126 4.52 -3.47 -30.72
C ALA A 126 4.47 -1.98 -31.10
N GLN A 127 5.02 -1.09 -30.29
CA GLN A 127 5.15 0.34 -30.59
C GLN A 127 6.13 0.64 -31.71
N MET A 128 7.25 -0.09 -31.78
CA MET A 128 8.24 0.09 -32.87
C MET A 128 7.72 -0.40 -34.24
N ALA A 129 6.78 -1.33 -34.25
CA ALA A 129 6.24 -1.87 -35.50
C ALA A 129 5.26 -0.93 -36.22
N ASN A 130 4.65 0.01 -35.53
CA ASN A 130 3.59 0.87 -36.09
C ASN A 130 4.08 2.20 -36.70
N GLY A 131 5.35 2.56 -36.61
CA GLY A 131 5.97 3.69 -37.34
C GLY A 131 5.39 5.09 -37.08
N GLU A 132 4.46 5.25 -36.15
CA GLU A 132 3.83 6.54 -35.84
C GLU A 132 4.64 7.30 -34.78
N MET A 133 4.92 8.57 -35.02
CA MET A 133 5.54 9.46 -34.07
C MET A 133 4.52 9.79 -32.95
N ILE A 134 4.57 9.02 -31.86
CA ILE A 134 3.75 9.29 -30.68
C ILE A 134 4.44 10.33 -29.80
N THR A 135 3.79 11.47 -29.59
CA THR A 135 4.25 12.50 -28.65
C THR A 135 3.93 12.06 -27.23
N THR A 136 4.95 11.93 -26.38
CA THR A 136 4.77 11.55 -24.97
C THR A 136 4.81 12.77 -24.08
N LEU A 137 3.72 13.02 -23.34
CA LEU A 137 3.66 14.01 -22.27
C LEU A 137 4.10 13.35 -20.96
N ASN A 138 5.28 13.67 -20.49
CA ASN A 138 5.79 13.16 -19.21
C ASN A 138 5.28 14.01 -18.06
N VAL A 139 4.63 13.38 -17.07
CA VAL A 139 4.03 14.04 -15.91
C VAL A 139 4.63 13.49 -14.61
N ILE A 140 4.91 14.38 -13.66
CA ILE A 140 5.24 14.04 -12.28
C ILE A 140 4.04 14.40 -11.42
N VAL A 141 3.59 13.46 -10.58
CA VAL A 141 2.44 13.65 -9.69
C VAL A 141 2.90 13.57 -8.24
N LYS A 142 2.55 14.57 -7.45
CA LYS A 142 2.70 14.56 -5.99
C LYS A 142 1.37 14.87 -5.32
N ALA A 143 1.07 14.20 -4.23
CA ALA A 143 -0.14 14.40 -3.46
C ALA A 143 0.15 14.29 -1.95
N ASP A 144 -0.75 14.82 -1.14
CA ASP A 144 -0.69 14.78 0.33
C ASP A 144 -0.97 13.40 0.91
N SER A 145 -1.81 12.61 0.22
CA SER A 145 -2.16 11.25 0.60
C SER A 145 -2.11 10.29 -0.59
N TYR A 146 -2.04 9.02 -0.30
CA TYR A 146 -2.03 7.99 -1.35
C TYR A 146 -3.38 7.93 -2.08
N GLY A 147 -4.50 8.14 -1.38
CA GLY A 147 -5.82 8.19 -2.00
C GLY A 147 -5.95 9.31 -3.02
N SER A 148 -5.46 10.51 -2.68
CA SER A 148 -5.38 11.65 -3.60
C SER A 148 -4.49 11.35 -4.81
N LEU A 149 -3.34 10.69 -4.57
CA LEU A 149 -2.41 10.30 -5.62
C LEU A 149 -3.05 9.36 -6.65
N GLU A 150 -3.74 8.32 -6.17
CA GLU A 150 -4.42 7.35 -7.04
C GLU A 150 -5.61 7.99 -7.78
N ALA A 151 -6.36 8.89 -7.14
CA ALA A 151 -7.44 9.62 -7.79
C ALA A 151 -6.92 10.49 -8.94
N VAL A 152 -5.78 11.17 -8.77
CA VAL A 152 -5.14 11.96 -9.83
C VAL A 152 -4.63 11.07 -10.96
N LYS A 153 -3.98 9.94 -10.64
CA LYS A 153 -3.54 8.97 -11.66
C LYS A 153 -4.70 8.43 -12.49
N TYR A 154 -5.80 8.05 -11.82
CA TYR A 154 -7.00 7.58 -12.50
C TYR A 154 -7.60 8.66 -13.40
N SER A 155 -7.69 9.90 -12.92
CA SER A 155 -8.18 11.03 -13.70
C SER A 155 -7.31 11.29 -14.93
N LEU A 156 -5.98 11.27 -14.79
CA LEU A 156 -5.04 11.44 -15.92
C LEU A 156 -5.18 10.31 -16.96
N ALA A 157 -5.34 9.07 -16.51
CA ALA A 157 -5.55 7.95 -17.40
C ALA A 157 -6.90 7.98 -18.13
N SER A 158 -7.90 8.66 -17.55
CA SER A 158 -9.25 8.79 -18.11
C SER A 158 -9.40 9.96 -19.11
N ILE A 159 -8.42 10.84 -19.21
CA ILE A 159 -8.46 11.96 -20.17
C ILE A 159 -8.30 11.41 -21.58
N PRO A 160 -9.26 11.66 -22.50
CA PRO A 160 -9.09 11.27 -23.88
C PRO A 160 -7.93 12.06 -24.51
N ALA A 161 -6.85 11.37 -24.80
CA ALA A 161 -5.71 11.95 -25.49
C ALA A 161 -5.93 11.94 -27.01
N PRO A 162 -5.39 12.91 -27.77
CA PRO A 162 -5.33 12.84 -29.24
C PRO A 162 -4.65 11.54 -29.70
N GLU A 163 -4.98 11.06 -30.89
CA GLU A 163 -4.49 9.75 -31.41
C GLU A 163 -2.98 9.61 -31.43
N ASN A 164 -2.25 10.71 -31.46
CA ASN A 164 -0.79 10.76 -31.50
C ASN A 164 -0.12 11.24 -30.18
N MET A 165 -0.87 11.28 -29.07
CA MET A 165 -0.34 11.70 -27.76
C MET A 165 -0.61 10.65 -26.67
N VAL A 166 0.42 10.40 -25.84
CA VAL A 166 0.30 9.53 -24.66
C VAL A 166 0.77 10.29 -23.42
N VAL A 167 -0.04 10.29 -22.38
CA VAL A 167 0.32 10.81 -21.06
C VAL A 167 1.04 9.71 -20.29
N LYS A 168 2.29 9.95 -19.90
CA LYS A 168 3.12 9.00 -19.14
C LYS A 168 3.48 9.60 -17.78
N ILE A 169 3.04 8.97 -16.71
CA ILE A 169 3.48 9.33 -15.36
C ILE A 169 4.88 8.74 -15.15
N ILE A 170 5.90 9.60 -15.10
CA ILE A 170 7.30 9.19 -14.94
C ILE A 170 7.71 9.08 -13.48
N HIS A 171 7.04 9.81 -12.59
CA HIS A 171 7.26 9.73 -11.14
C HIS A 171 5.98 10.07 -10.40
N SER A 172 5.70 9.36 -9.32
CA SER A 172 4.57 9.66 -8.43
C SER A 172 4.98 9.37 -6.99
N ASP A 173 4.70 10.30 -6.07
CA ASP A 173 5.06 10.18 -4.65
C ASP A 173 4.05 10.89 -3.75
N VAL A 174 4.00 10.46 -2.48
CA VAL A 174 3.22 11.08 -1.41
C VAL A 174 4.13 11.99 -0.59
N GLY A 175 3.75 13.24 -0.45
CA GLY A 175 4.47 14.25 0.31
C GLY A 175 4.29 15.64 -0.29
N THR A 176 4.70 16.65 0.46
CA THR A 176 4.72 18.07 0.06
C THR A 176 6.05 18.45 -0.55
#